data_a5ce6f3be8b948059ee832705e6f7d44
#
_entry.id   a5ce6f3be8b948059ee832705e6f7d44
#
_cell.length_a   1.000
_cell.length_b   1.000
_cell.length_c   1.000
_cell.angle_alpha   90.00
_cell.angle_beta   90.00
_cell.angle_gamma   90.00
#
_symmetry.space_group_name_H-M   'P 1'
#
loop_
_entity.id
_entity.type
_entity.pdbx_description
1 polymer ?
#
loop_
_entity_poly.entity_id
_entity_poly.type
_entity_poly.pdbx_seq_one_letter_code
_entity_poly.pdbx_strand_id
1 'polypeptide(L)'
;VVDGPFAVINADDYYGVNAYKMIYDYLSSGEDNEKYRYAMVGYMLSNTLTENGYVSRGICDTDENQCLTGITERTHIEKTKDGAAFTEDDGKTWVPVALDTTVSMNLFGFTASMLKELESRFSAFLTENLEKNPMKCEYFLPAVVGDLIGEGKAEVKVLKSADRWYGVTY
;
A
#
# COMPACT_ATOMS: atom_id res chain seq x y z
N VAL A 1 7.26 21.12 8.25
CA VAL A 1 8.22 20.06 8.55
C VAL A 1 7.55 19.10 9.51
N VAL A 2 7.60 17.81 9.22
CA VAL A 2 7.03 16.75 10.05
C VAL A 2 8.15 16.22 10.96
N ASP A 3 7.95 16.28 12.27
CA ASP A 3 8.92 15.89 13.30
C ASP A 3 8.43 14.75 14.21
N GLY A 4 7.24 14.21 13.93
CA GLY A 4 6.61 13.11 14.64
C GLY A 4 6.05 12.04 13.69
N PRO A 5 5.32 11.04 14.20
CA PRO A 5 4.61 10.08 13.38
C PRO A 5 3.58 10.73 12.46
N PHE A 6 3.43 10.20 11.25
CA PHE A 6 2.50 10.74 10.26
C PHE A 6 1.90 9.65 9.40
N ALA A 7 0.75 9.92 8.81
CA ALA A 7 0.14 9.07 7.80
C ALA A 7 0.19 9.71 6.42
N VAL A 8 0.29 8.88 5.38
CA VAL A 8 0.23 9.30 3.97
C VAL A 8 -1.01 8.69 3.36
N ILE A 9 -1.76 9.51 2.63
CA ILE A 9 -2.97 9.13 1.89
C ILE A 9 -2.95 9.77 0.50
N ASN A 10 -3.71 9.23 -0.42
CA ASN A 10 -4.05 9.95 -1.65
C ASN A 10 -5.11 11.01 -1.32
N ALA A 11 -4.94 12.23 -1.82
CA ALA A 11 -5.78 13.37 -1.44
C ALA A 11 -7.21 13.33 -2.02
N ASP A 12 -7.43 12.50 -3.04
CA ASP A 12 -8.67 12.32 -3.77
C ASP A 12 -9.42 11.01 -3.40
N ASP A 13 -8.97 10.31 -2.37
CA ASP A 13 -9.57 9.05 -1.92
C ASP A 13 -10.30 9.22 -0.57
N TYR A 14 -11.39 8.48 -0.39
CA TYR A 14 -12.07 8.32 0.88
C TYR A 14 -11.77 6.95 1.50
N TYR A 15 -11.15 6.95 2.67
CA TYR A 15 -10.62 5.75 3.32
C TYR A 15 -11.54 5.16 4.40
N GLY A 16 -12.61 5.89 4.79
CA GLY A 16 -13.47 5.51 5.91
C GLY A 16 -12.98 6.03 7.26
N VAL A 17 -13.90 6.18 8.20
CA VAL A 17 -13.61 6.78 9.51
C VAL A 17 -12.75 5.88 10.39
N ASN A 18 -12.99 4.57 10.36
CA ASN A 18 -12.25 3.63 11.19
C ASN A 18 -10.79 3.47 10.75
N ALA A 19 -10.51 3.56 9.45
CA ALA A 19 -9.16 3.49 8.94
C ALA A 19 -8.26 4.58 9.52
N TYR A 20 -8.74 5.82 9.60
CA TYR A 20 -8.00 6.93 10.23
C TYR A 20 -7.78 6.70 11.72
N LYS A 21 -8.79 6.20 12.41
CA LYS A 21 -8.64 5.88 13.84
C LYS A 21 -7.61 4.77 14.06
N MET A 22 -7.66 3.71 13.29
CA MET A 22 -6.74 2.58 13.41
C MET A 22 -5.28 3.00 13.21
N ILE A 23 -4.99 3.78 12.15
CA ILE A 23 -3.64 4.23 11.88
C ILE A 23 -3.14 5.20 12.95
N TYR A 24 -4.02 6.10 13.44
CA TYR A 24 -3.71 7.02 14.52
C TYR A 24 -3.39 6.27 15.82
N ASP A 25 -4.25 5.35 16.23
CA ASP A 25 -4.07 4.56 17.47
C ASP A 25 -2.75 3.76 17.42
N TYR A 26 -2.44 3.16 16.27
CA TYR A 26 -1.20 2.43 16.11
C TYR A 26 0.03 3.34 16.21
N LEU A 27 0.06 4.45 15.48
CA LEU A 27 1.18 5.39 15.49
C LEU A 27 1.39 6.05 16.86
N SER A 28 0.30 6.30 17.60
CA SER A 28 0.34 6.89 18.93
C SER A 28 0.75 5.93 20.04
N SER A 29 0.74 4.61 19.78
CA SER A 29 0.94 3.56 20.80
C SER A 29 2.37 3.11 20.97
N GLY A 30 3.33 3.64 20.22
CA GLY A 30 4.73 3.21 20.32
C GLY A 30 5.65 3.95 19.37
N GLU A 31 6.93 3.70 19.55
CA GLU A 31 8.03 4.30 18.80
C GLU A 31 8.83 3.21 18.08
N ASP A 32 9.79 3.61 17.25
CA ASP A 32 10.77 2.73 16.65
C ASP A 32 11.60 2.04 17.75
N ASN A 33 11.97 0.80 17.51
CA ASN A 33 12.88 0.03 18.36
C ASN A 33 14.10 -0.43 17.53
N GLU A 34 14.39 -1.73 17.51
CA GLU A 34 15.43 -2.30 16.63
C GLU A 34 15.09 -2.15 15.14
N LYS A 35 13.78 -2.01 14.83
CA LYS A 35 13.26 -1.75 13.48
C LYS A 35 12.36 -0.54 13.49
N TYR A 36 12.22 0.09 12.33
CA TYR A 36 11.21 1.12 12.12
C TYR A 36 9.82 0.52 12.26
N ARG A 37 8.99 1.15 13.08
CA ARG A 37 7.66 0.68 13.40
C ARG A 37 6.62 1.39 12.52
N TYR A 38 6.35 0.81 11.36
CA TYR A 38 5.40 1.33 10.38
C TYR A 38 4.09 0.55 10.39
N ALA A 39 3.09 1.09 9.73
CA ALA A 39 1.83 0.41 9.50
C ALA A 39 1.23 0.77 8.14
N MET A 40 0.31 -0.06 7.69
CA MET A 40 -0.59 0.29 6.60
C MET A 40 -2.01 -0.17 6.95
N VAL A 41 -3.01 0.50 6.39
CA VAL A 41 -4.39 -0.01 6.46
C VAL A 41 -4.66 -0.88 5.24
N GLY A 42 -4.97 -2.14 5.50
CA GLY A 42 -5.38 -3.11 4.50
C GLY A 42 -6.90 -3.19 4.42
N TYR A 43 -7.43 -3.27 3.21
CA TYR A 43 -8.86 -3.39 2.94
C TYR A 43 -9.19 -4.76 2.37
N MET A 44 -10.39 -5.26 2.60
CA MET A 44 -10.89 -6.41 1.85
C MET A 44 -11.08 -6.00 0.37
N LEU A 45 -10.65 -6.83 -0.56
CA LEU A 45 -10.82 -6.59 -2.00
C LEU A 45 -12.26 -6.24 -2.34
N SER A 46 -13.24 -6.96 -1.78
CA SER A 46 -14.68 -6.71 -1.97
C SER A 46 -15.11 -5.26 -1.66
N ASN A 47 -14.42 -4.59 -0.75
CA ASN A 47 -14.71 -3.21 -0.33
C ASN A 47 -14.04 -2.16 -1.21
N THR A 48 -13.32 -2.57 -2.24
CA THR A 48 -12.56 -1.69 -3.15
C THR A 48 -12.86 -1.93 -4.63
N LEU A 49 -13.73 -2.90 -4.94
CA LEU A 49 -14.15 -3.19 -6.32
C LEU A 49 -15.18 -2.18 -6.82
N THR A 50 -15.18 -1.99 -8.13
CA THR A 50 -16.22 -1.25 -8.85
C THR A 50 -17.28 -2.21 -9.44
N GLU A 51 -18.48 -1.70 -9.68
CA GLU A 51 -19.53 -2.47 -10.36
C GLU A 51 -19.32 -2.52 -11.89
N ASN A 52 -18.56 -1.59 -12.44
CA ASN A 52 -18.31 -1.51 -13.88
C ASN A 52 -16.81 -1.30 -14.15
N GLY A 53 -16.26 -2.11 -15.07
CA GLY A 53 -14.87 -2.05 -15.44
C GLY A 53 -13.95 -2.77 -14.45
N TYR A 54 -12.69 -2.43 -14.47
CA TYR A 54 -11.63 -3.05 -13.69
C TYR A 54 -10.99 -2.06 -12.70
N VAL A 55 -10.24 -2.60 -11.76
CA VAL A 55 -9.45 -1.84 -10.79
C VAL A 55 -8.01 -2.35 -10.73
N SER A 56 -7.08 -1.48 -10.35
CA SER A 56 -5.71 -1.82 -9.97
C SER A 56 -5.59 -1.89 -8.46
N ARG A 57 -5.00 -2.98 -7.92
CA ARG A 57 -4.83 -3.14 -6.46
C ARG A 57 -3.51 -3.84 -6.13
N GLY A 58 -2.84 -3.34 -5.10
CA GLY A 58 -1.71 -4.01 -4.49
C GLY A 58 -2.20 -5.13 -3.55
N ILE A 59 -2.10 -6.38 -3.96
CA ILE A 59 -2.40 -7.53 -3.10
C ILE A 59 -1.29 -7.66 -2.07
N CYS A 60 -1.69 -7.72 -0.78
CA CYS A 60 -0.76 -7.77 0.34
C CYS A 60 -0.54 -9.20 0.81
N ASP A 61 0.72 -9.60 0.91
CA ASP A 61 1.15 -10.80 1.60
C ASP A 61 1.58 -10.44 3.04
N THR A 62 1.18 -11.25 4.01
CA THR A 62 1.49 -11.01 5.42
C THR A 62 2.00 -12.27 6.10
N ASP A 63 2.86 -12.10 7.08
CA ASP A 63 3.28 -13.17 7.98
C ASP A 63 2.20 -13.53 9.04
N GLU A 64 2.51 -14.47 9.91
CA GLU A 64 1.65 -14.91 11.02
C GLU A 64 1.33 -13.80 12.04
N ASN A 65 2.19 -12.78 12.13
CA ASN A 65 2.03 -11.61 12.98
C ASN A 65 1.25 -10.49 12.28
N GLN A 66 0.72 -10.73 11.07
CA GLN A 66 0.07 -9.71 10.24
C GLN A 66 1.02 -8.54 9.88
N CYS A 67 2.31 -8.81 9.76
CA CYS A 67 3.27 -7.87 9.22
C CYS A 67 3.41 -8.09 7.72
N LEU A 68 3.49 -7.00 6.97
CA LEU A 68 3.61 -7.01 5.52
C LEU A 68 4.92 -7.67 5.09
N THR A 69 4.84 -8.66 4.21
CA THR A 69 6.00 -9.33 3.61
C THR A 69 6.17 -8.98 2.14
N GLY A 70 5.09 -8.53 1.48
CA GLY A 70 5.12 -8.12 0.09
C GLY A 70 3.82 -7.46 -0.35
N ILE A 71 3.91 -6.68 -1.43
CA ILE A 71 2.77 -6.14 -2.15
C ILE A 71 2.96 -6.47 -3.62
N THR A 72 1.99 -7.16 -4.20
CA THR A 72 1.98 -7.46 -5.63
C THR A 72 0.90 -6.65 -6.32
N GLU A 73 1.29 -5.70 -7.16
CA GLU A 73 0.35 -4.90 -7.93
C GLU A 73 -0.32 -5.76 -9.02
N ARG A 74 -1.65 -5.77 -9.01
CA ARG A 74 -2.48 -6.37 -10.05
C ARG A 74 -3.24 -5.25 -10.75
N THR A 75 -2.83 -4.94 -11.95
CA THR A 75 -3.30 -3.76 -12.69
C THR A 75 -4.68 -3.94 -13.31
N HIS A 76 -5.18 -5.18 -13.38
CA HIS A 76 -6.46 -5.48 -13.96
C HIS A 76 -7.21 -6.55 -13.17
N ILE A 77 -8.04 -6.11 -12.21
CA ILE A 77 -8.93 -6.97 -11.43
C ILE A 77 -10.37 -6.61 -11.76
N GLU A 78 -11.19 -7.59 -12.09
CA GLU A 78 -12.61 -7.43 -12.34
C GLU A 78 -13.46 -8.21 -11.33
N LYS A 79 -14.63 -7.67 -11.04
CA LYS A 79 -15.70 -8.39 -10.36
C LYS A 79 -16.29 -9.43 -11.30
N THR A 80 -16.38 -10.66 -10.83
CA THR A 80 -16.99 -11.77 -11.57
C THR A 80 -18.34 -12.16 -10.94
N LYS A 81 -19.09 -13.03 -11.59
CA LYS A 81 -20.36 -13.52 -11.06
C LYS A 81 -20.18 -14.20 -9.69
N ASP A 82 -19.08 -14.90 -9.49
CA ASP A 82 -18.82 -15.72 -8.30
C ASP A 82 -17.70 -15.16 -7.41
N GLY A 83 -17.23 -13.91 -7.65
CA GLY A 83 -16.16 -13.31 -6.87
C GLY A 83 -15.39 -12.22 -7.60
N ALA A 84 -14.07 -12.36 -7.68
CA ALA A 84 -13.18 -11.51 -8.44
C ALA A 84 -12.08 -12.32 -9.14
N ALA A 85 -11.52 -11.78 -10.21
CA ALA A 85 -10.38 -12.39 -10.89
C ALA A 85 -9.48 -11.29 -11.49
N PHE A 86 -8.18 -11.59 -11.64
CA PHE A 86 -7.25 -10.70 -12.34
C PHE A 86 -6.71 -11.34 -13.60
N THR A 87 -6.23 -10.50 -14.51
CA THR A 87 -5.49 -10.91 -15.70
C THR A 87 -4.19 -10.10 -15.81
N GLU A 88 -3.17 -10.73 -16.40
CA GLU A 88 -1.87 -10.11 -16.71
C GLU A 88 -1.55 -10.16 -18.22
N ASP A 89 -2.48 -10.68 -19.02
CA ASP A 89 -2.31 -10.95 -20.46
C ASP A 89 -3.50 -10.45 -21.30
N ASP A 90 -4.04 -9.28 -20.92
CA ASP A 90 -5.16 -8.61 -21.59
C ASP A 90 -6.42 -9.50 -21.71
N GLY A 91 -6.72 -10.24 -20.64
CA GLY A 91 -7.95 -11.03 -20.55
C GLY A 91 -7.91 -12.40 -21.18
N LYS A 92 -6.76 -12.88 -21.62
CA LYS A 92 -6.62 -14.25 -22.16
C LYS A 92 -6.67 -15.29 -21.05
N THR A 93 -6.06 -15.00 -19.92
CA THR A 93 -6.06 -15.86 -18.73
C THR A 93 -6.58 -15.10 -17.53
N TRP A 94 -7.50 -15.71 -16.78
CA TRP A 94 -8.07 -15.13 -15.58
C TRP A 94 -7.74 -16.00 -14.37
N VAL A 95 -7.19 -15.37 -13.33
CA VAL A 95 -6.83 -16.01 -12.07
C VAL A 95 -7.79 -15.54 -10.99
N PRO A 96 -8.55 -16.45 -10.35
CA PRO A 96 -9.46 -16.08 -9.26
C PRO A 96 -8.74 -15.45 -8.08
N VAL A 97 -9.37 -14.45 -7.46
CA VAL A 97 -8.94 -13.81 -6.22
C VAL A 97 -10.07 -13.83 -5.22
N ALA A 98 -9.78 -14.23 -3.99
CA ALA A 98 -10.77 -14.25 -2.92
C ALA A 98 -11.21 -12.82 -2.56
N LEU A 99 -12.50 -12.63 -2.29
CA LEU A 99 -13.07 -11.32 -1.99
C LEU A 99 -12.60 -10.73 -0.65
N ASP A 100 -12.12 -11.57 0.26
CA ASP A 100 -11.53 -11.20 1.55
C ASP A 100 -10.01 -11.00 1.48
N THR A 101 -9.40 -11.13 0.29
CA THR A 101 -8.00 -10.81 0.06
C THR A 101 -7.70 -9.38 0.52
N THR A 102 -6.63 -9.24 1.30
CA THR A 102 -6.19 -7.93 1.79
C THR A 102 -5.46 -7.17 0.69
N VAL A 103 -5.89 -5.93 0.43
CA VAL A 103 -5.29 -5.06 -0.58
C VAL A 103 -4.87 -3.72 0.01
N SER A 104 -3.81 -3.14 -0.55
CA SER A 104 -3.35 -1.79 -0.26
C SER A 104 -4.15 -0.77 -1.05
N MET A 105 -4.49 0.33 -0.36
CA MET A 105 -5.07 1.53 -0.96
C MET A 105 -4.20 2.76 -0.69
N ASN A 106 -2.90 2.56 -0.46
CA ASN A 106 -1.90 3.61 -0.19
C ASN A 106 -2.14 4.43 1.09
N LEU A 107 -2.81 3.85 2.10
CA LEU A 107 -2.86 4.44 3.44
C LEU A 107 -1.75 3.82 4.28
N PHE A 108 -0.65 4.54 4.43
CA PHE A 108 0.51 4.15 5.23
C PHE A 108 0.70 5.06 6.43
N GLY A 109 1.23 4.51 7.51
CA GLY A 109 1.63 5.23 8.70
C GLY A 109 3.11 4.99 9.00
N PHE A 110 3.82 6.07 9.28
CA PHE A 110 5.25 6.09 9.47
C PHE A 110 5.65 6.85 10.72
N THR A 111 6.81 6.52 11.25
CA THR A 111 7.57 7.38 12.16
C THR A 111 8.43 8.36 11.34
N ALA A 112 9.04 9.34 12.00
CA ALA A 112 9.90 10.32 11.33
C ALA A 112 11.14 9.70 10.63
N SER A 113 11.49 8.44 10.94
CA SER A 113 12.56 7.70 10.28
C SER A 113 12.35 7.55 8.78
N MET A 114 11.10 7.42 8.32
CA MET A 114 10.79 7.32 6.89
C MET A 114 11.28 8.53 6.09
N LEU A 115 11.16 9.74 6.62
CA LEU A 115 11.64 10.95 5.92
C LEU A 115 13.16 10.93 5.70
N LYS A 116 13.91 10.41 6.67
CA LYS A 116 15.38 10.25 6.56
C LYS A 116 15.74 9.19 5.51
N GLU A 117 15.01 8.08 5.48
CA GLU A 117 15.21 7.03 4.47
C GLU A 117 14.89 7.53 3.06
N LEU A 118 13.78 8.25 2.89
CA LEU A 118 13.43 8.86 1.61
C LEU A 118 14.51 9.85 1.13
N GLU A 119 14.95 10.76 2.00
CA GLU A 119 15.99 11.74 1.67
C GLU A 119 17.30 11.07 1.28
N SER A 120 17.75 10.07 2.05
CA SER A 120 19.03 9.40 1.80
C SER A 120 19.06 8.59 0.50
N ARG A 121 17.93 8.04 0.07
CA ARG A 121 17.81 7.18 -1.12
C ARG A 121 17.47 7.96 -2.40
N PHE A 122 16.90 9.15 -2.27
CA PHE A 122 16.36 9.90 -3.41
C PHE A 122 17.41 10.24 -4.47
N SER A 123 18.61 10.62 -4.06
CA SER A 123 19.71 10.98 -4.98
C SER A 123 20.17 9.78 -5.81
N ALA A 124 20.29 8.60 -5.21
CA ALA A 124 20.65 7.36 -5.91
C ALA A 124 19.55 6.95 -6.88
N PHE A 125 18.29 7.01 -6.44
CA PHE A 125 17.13 6.74 -7.29
C PHE A 125 17.13 7.62 -8.55
N LEU A 126 17.35 8.92 -8.41
CA LEU A 126 17.41 9.84 -9.57
C LEU A 126 18.55 9.47 -10.53
N THR A 127 19.73 9.18 -10.00
CA THR A 127 20.90 8.81 -10.82
C THR A 127 20.63 7.55 -11.65
N GLU A 128 19.92 6.58 -11.09
CA GLU A 128 19.67 5.31 -11.76
C GLU A 128 18.51 5.36 -12.77
N ASN A 129 17.51 6.21 -12.52
CA ASN A 129 16.23 6.12 -13.21
C ASN A 129 15.91 7.32 -14.10
N LEU A 130 16.44 8.50 -13.81
CA LEU A 130 16.11 9.73 -14.55
C LEU A 130 16.53 9.64 -16.02
N GLU A 131 17.71 9.10 -16.33
CA GLU A 131 18.18 8.92 -17.71
C GLU A 131 17.38 7.87 -18.48
N LYS A 132 16.90 6.82 -17.77
CA LYS A 132 16.15 5.73 -18.39
C LYS A 132 14.72 6.14 -18.80
N ASN A 133 14.10 6.99 -18.00
CA ASN A 133 12.71 7.41 -18.20
C ASN A 133 12.42 8.81 -17.63
N PRO A 134 12.96 9.89 -18.22
CA PRO A 134 12.88 11.24 -17.66
C PRO A 134 11.44 11.77 -17.51
N MET A 135 10.51 11.29 -18.34
CA MET A 135 9.12 11.77 -18.34
C MET A 135 8.19 11.01 -17.40
N LYS A 136 8.59 9.81 -16.92
CA LYS A 136 7.77 8.93 -16.10
C LYS A 136 8.56 8.30 -14.94
N CYS A 137 9.63 8.99 -14.51
CA CYS A 137 10.43 8.58 -13.36
C CYS A 137 9.66 8.93 -12.09
N GLU A 138 9.08 7.92 -11.45
CA GLU A 138 8.28 8.06 -10.24
C GLU A 138 8.95 7.33 -9.08
N TYR A 139 9.14 8.03 -7.96
CA TYR A 139 9.69 7.48 -6.72
C TYR A 139 8.56 6.93 -5.86
N PHE A 140 8.19 5.69 -6.10
CA PHE A 140 7.06 5.05 -5.44
C PHE A 140 7.31 4.77 -3.95
N LEU A 141 6.47 5.33 -3.11
CA LEU A 141 6.53 5.08 -1.66
C LEU A 141 6.42 3.59 -1.28
N PRO A 142 5.51 2.79 -1.87
CA PRO A 142 5.45 1.36 -1.60
C PRO A 142 6.72 0.59 -1.95
N ALA A 143 7.48 1.02 -2.96
CA ALA A 143 8.74 0.39 -3.30
C ALA A 143 9.80 0.62 -2.21
N VAL A 144 9.90 1.84 -1.69
CA VAL A 144 10.80 2.15 -0.56
C VAL A 144 10.42 1.35 0.69
N VAL A 145 9.13 1.18 0.95
CA VAL A 145 8.64 0.32 2.04
C VAL A 145 9.09 -1.12 1.84
N GLY A 146 8.94 -1.66 0.62
CA GLY A 146 9.38 -3.00 0.28
C GLY A 146 10.89 -3.20 0.47
N ASP A 147 11.70 -2.23 0.04
CA ASP A 147 13.16 -2.25 0.23
C ASP A 147 13.52 -2.30 1.73
N LEU A 148 12.89 -1.45 2.55
CA LEU A 148 13.15 -1.40 3.99
C LEU A 148 12.75 -2.70 4.72
N ILE A 149 11.67 -3.36 4.27
CA ILE A 149 11.29 -4.69 4.76
C ILE A 149 12.37 -5.71 4.36
N GLY A 150 12.77 -5.72 3.10
CA GLY A 150 13.79 -6.64 2.57
C GLY A 150 15.15 -6.47 3.22
N GLU A 151 15.53 -5.26 3.58
CA GLU A 151 16.74 -4.93 4.35
C GLU A 151 16.64 -5.27 5.85
N GLY A 152 15.47 -5.68 6.32
CA GLY A 152 15.22 -5.96 7.74
C GLY A 152 15.17 -4.71 8.63
N LYS A 153 15.10 -3.52 8.04
CA LYS A 153 15.07 -2.23 8.76
C LYS A 153 13.69 -1.83 9.26
N ALA A 154 12.64 -2.25 8.58
CA ALA A 154 11.26 -1.90 8.93
C ALA A 154 10.40 -3.13 9.16
N GLU A 155 9.43 -2.98 10.06
CA GLU A 155 8.29 -3.84 10.22
C GLU A 155 7.02 -3.02 9.94
N VAL A 156 6.18 -3.53 9.06
CA VAL A 156 4.96 -2.83 8.63
C VAL A 156 3.74 -3.63 9.04
N LYS A 157 3.05 -3.19 10.08
CA LYS A 157 1.83 -3.83 10.55
C LYS A 157 0.67 -3.59 9.59
N VAL A 158 -0.01 -4.63 9.15
CA VAL A 158 -1.23 -4.53 8.34
C VAL A 158 -2.45 -4.46 9.25
N LEU A 159 -3.07 -3.29 9.30
CA LEU A 159 -4.27 -2.99 10.08
C LEU A 159 -5.50 -3.26 9.19
N LYS A 160 -6.21 -4.35 9.41
CA LYS A 160 -7.34 -4.74 8.55
C LYS A 160 -8.58 -3.91 8.85
N SER A 161 -9.00 -3.09 7.89
CA SER A 161 -10.23 -2.29 7.96
C SER A 161 -11.41 -3.00 7.32
N ALA A 162 -12.57 -2.89 7.95
CA ALA A 162 -13.85 -3.26 7.38
C ALA A 162 -14.53 -2.10 6.61
N ASP A 163 -13.92 -0.92 6.61
CA ASP A 163 -14.44 0.24 5.90
C ASP A 163 -14.48 -0.01 4.39
N ARG A 164 -15.38 0.70 3.72
CA ARG A 164 -15.43 0.75 2.27
C ARG A 164 -14.58 1.93 1.79
N TRP A 165 -13.73 1.65 0.82
CA TRP A 165 -12.93 2.67 0.15
C TRP A 165 -13.65 3.20 -1.08
N TYR A 166 -13.51 4.50 -1.36
CA TYR A 166 -14.00 5.16 -2.56
C TYR A 166 -12.92 6.07 -3.12
N GLY A 167 -12.57 5.87 -4.40
CA GLY A 167 -11.70 6.78 -5.16
C GLY A 167 -12.51 7.69 -6.04
N VAL A 168 -12.03 8.91 -6.23
CA VAL A 168 -12.53 9.81 -7.27
C VAL A 168 -11.84 9.42 -8.57
N THR A 169 -12.54 8.64 -9.40
CA THR A 169 -12.07 8.29 -10.74
C THR A 169 -12.56 9.34 -11.74
N TYR A 170 -11.69 9.67 -12.66
CA TYR A 170 -11.99 10.55 -13.78
C TYR A 170 -13.03 9.93 -14.72
#